data_a275973c42621659871085b6f15df8cd
#
_entry.id   a275973c42621659871085b6f15df8cd
#
_cell.length_a   1.000
_cell.length_b   1.000
_cell.length_c   1.000
_cell.angle_alpha   90.00
_cell.angle_beta   90.00
_cell.angle_gamma   90.00
#
_symmetry.space_group_name_H-M   'P 1'
#
loop_
_entity.id
_entity.type
_entity.pdbx_description
1 polymer ?
#
loop_
_entity_poly.entity_id
_entity_poly.type
_entity_poly.pdbx_seq_one_letter_code
_entity_poly.pdbx_strand_id
1 'polypeptide(L)'
;MSKFGTIGRPVLLYEAYMDYRDDLMQKAESGEMDLAEAKTKADFPSFLYGPVSTSVYNGYTKVEPQYRRYGRVESVNDFRARRIRGLNGVTGIGYVGDGGEYPEMNRSERDNAELIIDTYGGTYSITRQAIVNDDSGALLRDNPSEMGYSAAVFVTETIIAFIESNPTAPDGVATFHSSRSNTVTTALSEASLATAISTLESQTDDDGRRIVVRPRTLAVKNVTLELIANRIIRSQQTGTTINDSASSVFDKGNMNPLVGILPNDAVVRDPYWSDANDWYLFADPSDVTGFAVGFLNGREEPSVFLKNPEARAAAGSGDDPYTWELDSVDFKVRLDFGVAVVDPRAVYRSVVA
;
A
#
# COMPACT_ATOMS: atom_id res chain seq x y z
N MET A 1 -19.34 -22.93 -14.65
CA MET A 1 -19.56 -21.68 -15.39
C MET A 1 -20.07 -20.63 -14.41
N SER A 2 -19.16 -19.85 -13.85
CA SER A 2 -19.46 -18.82 -12.84
C SER A 2 -19.53 -17.47 -13.56
N LYS A 3 -20.68 -16.82 -13.49
CA LYS A 3 -20.90 -15.45 -13.97
C LYS A 3 -20.32 -14.50 -12.92
N PHE A 4 -19.09 -14.03 -13.13
CA PHE A 4 -18.63 -12.80 -12.48
C PHE A 4 -19.22 -11.63 -13.25
N GLY A 5 -20.13 -10.93 -12.61
CA GLY A 5 -20.74 -9.71 -13.13
C GLY A 5 -19.68 -8.61 -13.29
N THR A 6 -19.68 -8.02 -14.44
CA THR A 6 -18.92 -6.82 -14.81
C THR A 6 -19.20 -5.72 -13.79
N ILE A 7 -18.13 -5.19 -13.14
CA ILE A 7 -18.19 -4.02 -12.27
C ILE A 7 -18.69 -2.85 -13.11
N GLY A 8 -19.91 -2.42 -12.83
CA GLY A 8 -20.57 -1.32 -13.54
C GLY A 8 -19.83 -0.01 -13.31
N ARG A 9 -19.70 0.76 -14.36
CA ARG A 9 -19.03 2.05 -14.47
C ARG A 9 -19.54 3.05 -13.41
N PRO A 10 -18.71 3.93 -12.83
CA PRO A 10 -19.13 5.01 -11.92
C PRO A 10 -20.18 5.97 -12.53
N VAL A 11 -20.34 5.97 -13.84
CA VAL A 11 -21.38 6.71 -14.58
C VAL A 11 -22.80 6.25 -14.19
N LEU A 12 -23.02 4.96 -13.92
CA LEU A 12 -24.33 4.41 -13.58
C LEU A 12 -24.87 4.88 -12.22
N LEU A 13 -23.99 5.17 -11.26
CA LEU A 13 -24.42 5.67 -9.94
C LEU A 13 -24.76 7.16 -9.99
N TYR A 14 -24.08 7.95 -10.80
CA TYR A 14 -24.40 9.35 -11.02
C TYR A 14 -25.70 9.48 -11.83
N GLU A 15 -25.90 8.65 -12.86
CA GLU A 15 -27.15 8.60 -13.64
C GLU A 15 -28.33 8.15 -12.74
N ALA A 16 -28.17 7.11 -11.92
CA ALA A 16 -29.17 6.67 -10.96
C ALA A 16 -29.50 7.73 -9.90
N TYR A 17 -28.49 8.53 -9.51
CA TYR A 17 -28.70 9.69 -8.63
C TYR A 17 -29.52 10.80 -9.32
N MET A 18 -29.18 11.11 -10.55
CA MET A 18 -29.91 12.13 -11.33
C MET A 18 -31.34 11.68 -11.61
N ASP A 19 -31.55 10.41 -11.97
CA ASP A 19 -32.88 9.83 -12.18
C ASP A 19 -33.72 9.86 -10.90
N TYR A 20 -33.14 9.52 -9.74
CA TYR A 20 -33.82 9.58 -8.46
C TYR A 20 -34.14 11.02 -8.06
N ARG A 21 -33.24 11.96 -8.27
CA ARG A 21 -33.48 13.40 -8.05
C ARG A 21 -34.63 13.90 -8.92
N ASP A 22 -34.58 13.51 -10.21
CA ASP A 22 -35.59 13.98 -11.16
C ASP A 22 -36.95 13.35 -10.88
N ASP A 23 -37.02 12.10 -10.39
CA ASP A 23 -38.25 11.45 -9.89
C ASP A 23 -38.83 12.18 -8.64
N LEU A 24 -37.94 12.58 -7.71
CA LEU A 24 -38.33 13.38 -6.55
C LEU A 24 -38.86 14.78 -6.95
N MET A 25 -38.21 15.43 -7.91
CA MET A 25 -38.62 16.73 -8.43
C MET A 25 -39.98 16.61 -9.14
N GLN A 26 -40.17 15.56 -9.91
CA GLN A 26 -41.43 15.30 -10.60
C GLN A 26 -42.58 15.00 -9.63
N LYS A 27 -42.34 14.26 -8.55
CA LYS A 27 -43.32 14.01 -7.47
C LYS A 27 -43.63 15.28 -6.67
N ALA A 28 -42.69 16.18 -6.52
CA ALA A 28 -42.92 17.47 -5.90
C ALA A 28 -43.72 18.42 -6.80
N GLU A 29 -43.43 18.45 -8.10
CA GLU A 29 -44.18 19.24 -9.09
C GLU A 29 -45.61 18.72 -9.28
N SER A 30 -45.81 17.39 -9.14
CA SER A 30 -47.18 16.79 -9.18
C SER A 30 -48.02 17.02 -7.92
N GLY A 31 -47.40 17.57 -6.87
CA GLY A 31 -48.10 17.81 -5.57
C GLY A 31 -48.29 16.54 -4.73
N GLU A 32 -47.69 15.42 -5.13
CA GLU A 32 -47.73 14.17 -4.37
C GLU A 32 -46.77 14.16 -3.17
N MET A 33 -45.79 15.08 -3.14
CA MET A 33 -44.83 15.21 -2.06
C MET A 33 -44.37 16.66 -1.89
N ASP A 34 -44.35 17.17 -0.68
CA ASP A 34 -43.76 18.47 -0.38
C ASP A 34 -42.22 18.34 -0.41
N LEU A 35 -41.55 19.19 -1.21
CA LEU A 35 -40.09 19.28 -1.29
C LEU A 35 -39.42 19.48 0.08
N ALA A 36 -40.12 20.16 1.01
CA ALA A 36 -39.67 20.31 2.39
C ALA A 36 -39.77 18.97 3.14
N GLU A 37 -40.77 18.15 2.88
CA GLU A 37 -40.96 16.84 3.49
C GLU A 37 -39.98 15.79 2.97
N ALA A 38 -39.62 15.84 1.69
CA ALA A 38 -38.59 14.98 1.10
C ALA A 38 -37.16 15.28 1.62
N LYS A 39 -36.92 16.56 2.00
CA LYS A 39 -35.62 16.99 2.56
C LYS A 39 -35.49 16.75 4.06
N THR A 40 -36.53 16.38 4.78
CA THR A 40 -36.53 16.32 6.25
C THR A 40 -36.63 14.94 6.85
N LYS A 41 -36.77 13.86 6.07
CA LYS A 41 -36.98 12.52 6.62
C LYS A 41 -35.73 11.66 6.67
N ALA A 42 -35.79 10.59 7.46
CA ALA A 42 -34.81 9.59 7.78
C ALA A 42 -33.95 9.03 6.59
N ASP A 43 -34.34 9.36 5.36
CA ASP A 43 -33.66 8.96 4.13
C ASP A 43 -32.45 9.85 3.78
N PHE A 44 -32.35 11.07 4.32
CA PHE A 44 -31.28 12.01 4.01
C PHE A 44 -29.87 11.49 4.40
N PRO A 45 -29.67 10.88 5.57
CA PRO A 45 -28.38 10.27 5.90
C PRO A 45 -28.00 9.10 4.98
N SER A 46 -28.98 8.23 4.65
CA SER A 46 -28.78 7.12 3.73
C SER A 46 -28.45 7.59 2.32
N PHE A 47 -29.07 8.67 1.90
CA PHE A 47 -28.83 9.30 0.61
C PHE A 47 -27.44 9.90 0.48
N LEU A 48 -26.92 10.54 1.53
CA LEU A 48 -25.56 11.10 1.55
C LEU A 48 -24.47 10.02 1.64
N TYR A 49 -24.75 8.89 2.28
CA TYR A 49 -23.77 7.84 2.51
C TYR A 49 -23.21 7.24 1.21
N GLY A 50 -24.06 6.97 0.23
CA GLY A 50 -23.66 6.37 -1.04
C GLY A 50 -22.67 7.24 -1.84
N PRO A 51 -23.02 8.50 -2.16
CA PRO A 51 -22.12 9.41 -2.88
C PRO A 51 -20.82 9.68 -2.14
N VAL A 52 -20.86 9.90 -0.83
CA VAL A 52 -19.67 10.17 -0.01
C VAL A 52 -18.76 8.95 0.03
N SER A 53 -19.31 7.76 0.25
CA SER A 53 -18.53 6.51 0.24
C SER A 53 -17.86 6.27 -1.10
N THR A 54 -18.56 6.50 -2.21
CA THR A 54 -18.04 6.37 -3.56
C THR A 54 -16.93 7.41 -3.84
N SER A 55 -17.11 8.64 -3.39
CA SER A 55 -16.10 9.71 -3.53
C SER A 55 -14.83 9.39 -2.75
N VAL A 56 -14.94 8.89 -1.52
CA VAL A 56 -13.79 8.46 -0.72
C VAL A 56 -13.05 7.32 -1.42
N TYR A 57 -13.77 6.33 -1.92
CA TYR A 57 -13.18 5.22 -2.68
C TYR A 57 -12.44 5.71 -3.93
N ASN A 58 -13.06 6.61 -4.71
CA ASN A 58 -12.43 7.19 -5.89
C ASN A 58 -11.17 8.00 -5.54
N GLY A 59 -11.18 8.68 -4.40
CA GLY A 59 -10.01 9.38 -3.88
C GLY A 59 -8.88 8.41 -3.50
N TYR A 60 -9.23 7.34 -2.80
CA TYR A 60 -8.28 6.32 -2.36
C TYR A 60 -7.58 5.63 -3.53
N THR A 61 -8.31 5.30 -4.58
CA THR A 61 -7.76 4.63 -5.76
C THR A 61 -6.86 5.50 -6.65
N LYS A 62 -6.77 6.81 -6.39
CA LYS A 62 -5.82 7.70 -7.11
C LYS A 62 -4.37 7.42 -6.76
N VAL A 63 -4.09 6.86 -5.59
CA VAL A 63 -2.75 6.50 -5.15
C VAL A 63 -2.52 5.02 -5.46
N GLU A 64 -1.51 4.72 -6.26
CA GLU A 64 -1.13 3.34 -6.53
C GLU A 64 -0.48 2.72 -5.27
N PRO A 65 -0.93 1.53 -4.81
CA PRO A 65 -0.40 0.92 -3.59
C PRO A 65 0.99 0.30 -3.82
N GLN A 66 2.03 1.14 -3.85
CA GLN A 66 3.43 0.71 -4.08
C GLN A 66 3.95 -0.24 -3.00
N TYR A 67 3.39 -0.21 -1.78
CA TYR A 67 3.77 -1.11 -0.69
C TYR A 67 3.63 -2.59 -1.05
N ARG A 68 2.78 -2.95 -2.00
CA ARG A 68 2.68 -4.32 -2.54
C ARG A 68 3.96 -4.79 -3.25
N ARG A 69 4.79 -3.85 -3.66
CA ARG A 69 6.10 -4.13 -4.26
C ARG A 69 7.17 -4.37 -3.19
N TYR A 70 7.01 -3.80 -2.00
CA TYR A 70 7.98 -3.88 -0.90
C TYR A 70 7.72 -5.06 0.02
N GLY A 71 6.48 -5.52 0.10
CA GLY A 71 6.07 -6.56 1.02
C GLY A 71 4.85 -7.35 0.55
N ARG A 72 4.52 -8.37 1.32
CA ARG A 72 3.36 -9.21 1.09
C ARG A 72 2.15 -8.67 1.85
N VAL A 73 1.03 -8.58 1.16
CA VAL A 73 -0.25 -8.23 1.80
C VAL A 73 -0.88 -9.49 2.41
N GLU A 74 -1.26 -9.40 3.68
CA GLU A 74 -1.88 -10.46 4.46
C GLU A 74 -3.27 -10.05 4.95
N SER A 75 -4.21 -10.98 4.91
CA SER A 75 -5.52 -10.80 5.54
C SER A 75 -5.47 -11.27 6.98
N VAL A 76 -5.82 -10.41 7.93
CA VAL A 76 -5.84 -10.72 9.37
C VAL A 76 -7.26 -10.55 9.89
N ASN A 77 -7.76 -11.49 10.69
CA ASN A 77 -9.16 -11.54 11.08
C ASN A 77 -9.44 -10.87 12.44
N ASP A 78 -8.39 -10.59 13.22
CA ASP A 78 -8.51 -10.00 14.56
C ASP A 78 -7.32 -9.08 14.88
N PHE A 79 -7.39 -8.36 15.99
CA PHE A 79 -6.35 -7.43 16.46
C PHE A 79 -5.26 -8.10 17.32
N ARG A 80 -5.26 -9.43 17.43
CA ARG A 80 -4.22 -10.15 18.14
C ARG A 80 -2.98 -10.29 17.29
N ALA A 81 -1.82 -10.44 17.93
CA ALA A 81 -0.58 -10.69 17.23
C ALA A 81 -0.68 -11.99 16.40
N ARG A 82 -0.68 -11.83 15.07
CA ARG A 82 -0.63 -12.96 14.15
C ARG A 82 0.82 -13.35 13.90
N ARG A 83 1.14 -14.61 14.14
CA ARG A 83 2.47 -15.15 13.90
C ARG A 83 2.64 -15.52 12.43
N ILE A 84 3.63 -14.90 11.78
CA ILE A 84 4.04 -15.20 10.41
C ILE A 84 5.40 -15.87 10.48
N ARG A 85 5.53 -17.04 9.83
CA ARG A 85 6.79 -17.77 9.79
C ARG A 85 7.67 -17.26 8.64
N GLY A 86 8.94 -17.00 8.94
CA GLY A 86 9.97 -16.80 7.93
C GLY A 86 10.26 -18.09 7.13
N LEU A 87 10.96 -17.96 6.02
CA LEU A 87 11.37 -19.07 5.19
C LEU A 87 12.47 -19.88 5.92
N ASN A 88 12.19 -21.14 6.22
CA ASN A 88 13.17 -22.11 6.68
C ASN A 88 13.06 -23.41 5.90
N GLY A 89 14.17 -23.94 5.44
CA GLY A 89 14.22 -25.19 4.71
C GLY A 89 14.02 -26.41 5.64
N VAL A 90 13.74 -27.53 5.04
CA VAL A 90 13.76 -28.84 5.71
C VAL A 90 15.07 -29.53 5.34
N THR A 91 15.82 -29.99 6.33
CA THR A 91 17.08 -30.73 6.16
C THR A 91 16.83 -32.23 6.22
N GLY A 92 17.73 -33.03 5.69
CA GLY A 92 17.68 -34.48 5.81
C GLY A 92 17.23 -35.27 4.56
N ILE A 93 17.02 -34.58 3.41
CA ILE A 93 16.83 -35.31 2.15
C ILE A 93 18.18 -35.83 1.68
N GLY A 94 18.31 -37.15 1.57
CA GLY A 94 19.53 -37.82 1.13
C GLY A 94 19.23 -38.94 0.15
N TYR A 95 20.29 -39.47 -0.50
CA TYR A 95 20.16 -40.66 -1.34
C TYR A 95 19.83 -41.90 -0.50
N VAL A 96 18.82 -42.62 -0.91
CA VAL A 96 18.44 -43.92 -0.32
C VAL A 96 18.73 -45.01 -1.34
N GLY A 97 19.71 -45.86 -1.05
CA GLY A 97 20.00 -47.06 -1.87
C GLY A 97 18.89 -48.09 -1.81
N ASP A 98 19.00 -49.10 -2.68
CA ASP A 98 18.04 -50.22 -2.70
C ASP A 98 18.02 -50.95 -1.33
N GLY A 99 16.87 -50.97 -0.66
CA GLY A 99 16.73 -51.48 0.70
C GLY A 99 17.29 -50.61 1.82
N GLY A 100 17.69 -49.38 1.51
CA GLY A 100 18.23 -48.39 2.48
C GLY A 100 17.13 -47.76 3.34
N GLU A 101 17.53 -47.33 4.54
CA GLU A 101 16.65 -46.57 5.44
C GLU A 101 16.58 -45.11 5.02
N TYR A 102 15.37 -44.52 5.05
CA TYR A 102 15.19 -43.07 4.74
C TYR A 102 15.76 -42.22 5.87
N PRO A 103 16.56 -41.21 5.56
CA PRO A 103 17.06 -40.29 6.57
C PRO A 103 15.90 -39.49 7.20
N GLU A 104 16.01 -39.24 8.49
CA GLU A 104 15.05 -38.43 9.21
C GLU A 104 15.16 -36.95 8.75
N MET A 105 14.03 -36.37 8.38
CA MET A 105 13.95 -34.98 7.98
C MET A 105 13.79 -34.09 9.22
N ASN A 106 14.69 -33.13 9.38
CA ASN A 106 14.63 -32.16 10.47
C ASN A 106 14.26 -30.78 9.93
N ARG A 107 13.44 -30.05 10.68
CA ARG A 107 13.04 -28.69 10.39
C ARG A 107 13.49 -27.80 11.55
N SER A 108 14.39 -26.87 11.26
CA SER A 108 14.74 -25.84 12.24
C SER A 108 13.54 -24.88 12.42
N GLU A 109 13.23 -24.54 13.67
CA GLU A 109 12.23 -23.53 13.99
C GLU A 109 12.90 -22.16 13.98
N ARG A 110 12.39 -21.26 13.16
CA ARG A 110 12.79 -19.87 13.17
C ARG A 110 11.82 -19.05 14.00
N ASP A 111 12.31 -17.99 14.61
CA ASP A 111 11.49 -17.03 15.32
C ASP A 111 10.40 -16.47 14.40
N ASN A 112 9.19 -16.42 14.93
CA ASN A 112 8.04 -15.95 14.18
C ASN A 112 7.95 -14.43 14.25
N ALA A 113 7.68 -13.81 13.10
CA ALA A 113 7.28 -12.41 13.07
C ALA A 113 5.88 -12.26 13.69
N GLU A 114 5.66 -11.21 14.44
CA GLU A 114 4.36 -10.86 14.99
C GLU A 114 3.80 -9.65 14.24
N LEU A 115 2.70 -9.88 13.51
CA LEU A 115 1.95 -8.84 12.82
C LEU A 115 0.77 -8.44 13.69
N ILE A 116 0.75 -7.19 14.11
CA ILE A 116 -0.33 -6.57 14.90
C ILE A 116 -0.99 -5.51 14.03
N ILE A 117 -2.31 -5.45 14.09
CA ILE A 117 -3.12 -4.46 13.38
C ILE A 117 -3.56 -3.40 14.37
N ASP A 118 -3.43 -2.13 13.96
CA ASP A 118 -3.94 -0.98 14.68
C ASP A 118 -5.03 -0.27 13.86
N THR A 119 -5.92 0.43 14.58
CA THR A 119 -6.99 1.21 13.97
C THR A 119 -6.56 2.66 13.82
N TYR A 120 -6.64 3.16 12.60
CA TYR A 120 -6.41 4.55 12.24
C TYR A 120 -7.70 5.18 11.72
N GLY A 121 -7.87 6.46 11.90
CA GLY A 121 -9.06 7.12 11.37
C GLY A 121 -9.11 8.61 11.69
N GLY A 122 -10.08 9.26 11.07
CA GLY A 122 -10.36 10.68 11.25
C GLY A 122 -11.85 10.97 11.12
N THR A 123 -12.27 12.09 11.65
CA THR A 123 -13.64 12.60 11.49
C THR A 123 -13.64 13.84 10.62
N TYR A 124 -14.69 13.99 9.85
CA TYR A 124 -14.93 15.14 9.00
C TYR A 124 -16.38 15.59 9.18
N SER A 125 -16.58 16.88 9.46
CA SER A 125 -17.90 17.45 9.75
C SER A 125 -18.24 18.51 8.70
N ILE A 126 -19.45 18.46 8.16
CA ILE A 126 -19.98 19.47 7.23
C ILE A 126 -21.17 20.14 7.92
N THR A 127 -21.11 21.46 8.05
CA THR A 127 -22.21 22.22 8.66
C THR A 127 -23.39 22.34 7.71
N ARG A 128 -24.61 22.43 8.28
CA ARG A 128 -25.84 22.65 7.52
C ARG A 128 -25.74 23.89 6.61
N GLN A 129 -25.16 24.97 7.10
CA GLN A 129 -24.99 26.19 6.31
C GLN A 129 -24.12 25.95 5.08
N ALA A 130 -23.04 25.17 5.23
CA ALA A 130 -22.18 24.83 4.11
C ALA A 130 -22.92 23.96 3.07
N ILE A 131 -23.74 23.02 3.52
CA ILE A 131 -24.53 22.16 2.61
C ILE A 131 -25.58 22.99 1.86
N VAL A 132 -26.27 23.92 2.56
CA VAL A 132 -27.30 24.75 1.94
C VAL A 132 -26.72 25.74 0.95
N ASN A 133 -25.51 26.24 1.21
CA ASN A 133 -24.82 27.22 0.36
C ASN A 133 -23.99 26.57 -0.77
N ASP A 134 -23.93 25.24 -0.84
CA ASP A 134 -23.17 24.51 -1.86
C ASP A 134 -23.97 24.37 -3.16
N ASP A 135 -23.99 25.41 -3.98
CA ASP A 135 -24.66 25.43 -5.29
C ASP A 135 -24.05 24.44 -6.29
N SER A 136 -22.79 24.04 -6.07
CA SER A 136 -22.01 23.20 -7.01
C SER A 136 -22.02 21.72 -6.64
N GLY A 137 -22.44 21.34 -5.45
CA GLY A 137 -22.31 19.98 -4.89
C GLY A 137 -20.86 19.56 -4.65
N ALA A 138 -19.91 20.50 -4.71
CA ALA A 138 -18.48 20.23 -4.59
C ALA A 138 -18.10 19.75 -3.20
N LEU A 139 -18.72 20.24 -2.15
CA LEU A 139 -18.45 19.85 -0.76
C LEU A 139 -18.69 18.35 -0.52
N LEU A 140 -19.72 17.79 -1.14
CA LEU A 140 -20.07 16.38 -1.00
C LEU A 140 -19.33 15.46 -1.97
N ARG A 141 -18.69 16.01 -2.99
CA ARG A 141 -17.93 15.28 -4.00
C ARG A 141 -16.42 15.37 -3.78
N ASP A 142 -15.90 16.58 -3.63
CA ASP A 142 -14.46 16.84 -3.68
C ASP A 142 -13.81 16.59 -2.31
N ASN A 143 -14.39 17.08 -1.22
CA ASN A 143 -13.85 16.85 0.12
C ASN A 143 -13.79 15.37 0.52
N PRO A 144 -14.81 14.54 0.30
CA PRO A 144 -14.67 13.10 0.55
C PRO A 144 -13.62 12.42 -0.33
N SER A 145 -13.45 12.87 -1.58
CA SER A 145 -12.38 12.38 -2.46
C SER A 145 -10.98 12.70 -1.90
N GLU A 146 -10.79 13.91 -1.37
CA GLU A 146 -9.54 14.30 -0.70
C GLU A 146 -9.28 13.50 0.58
N MET A 147 -10.32 13.16 1.34
CA MET A 147 -10.20 12.26 2.49
C MET A 147 -9.74 10.87 2.07
N GLY A 148 -10.30 10.33 0.98
CA GLY A 148 -9.86 9.05 0.42
C GLY A 148 -8.40 9.08 -0.04
N TYR A 149 -8.01 10.13 -0.75
CA TYR A 149 -6.62 10.35 -1.16
C TYR A 149 -5.69 10.43 0.06
N SER A 150 -6.03 11.23 1.07
CA SER A 150 -5.24 11.37 2.29
C SER A 150 -5.11 10.04 3.05
N ALA A 151 -6.15 9.21 3.05
CA ALA A 151 -6.11 7.88 3.64
C ALA A 151 -5.12 6.96 2.92
N ALA A 152 -5.08 6.98 1.58
CA ALA A 152 -4.13 6.19 0.79
C ALA A 152 -2.68 6.65 0.98
N VAL A 153 -2.46 7.97 1.01
CA VAL A 153 -1.16 8.57 1.33
C VAL A 153 -0.70 8.14 2.72
N PHE A 154 -1.57 8.24 3.73
CA PHE A 154 -1.25 7.89 5.11
C PHE A 154 -0.81 6.41 5.26
N VAL A 155 -1.49 5.48 4.59
CA VAL A 155 -1.08 4.06 4.56
C VAL A 155 0.33 3.91 3.99
N THR A 156 0.60 4.55 2.85
CA THR A 156 1.90 4.47 2.18
C THR A 156 3.01 5.09 3.03
N GLU A 157 2.78 6.28 3.57
CA GLU A 157 3.74 6.97 4.45
C GLU A 157 4.04 6.17 5.72
N THR A 158 3.03 5.58 6.34
CA THR A 158 3.20 4.77 7.55
C THR A 158 4.05 3.52 7.28
N ILE A 159 3.82 2.85 6.15
CA ILE A 159 4.59 1.66 5.76
C ILE A 159 6.05 2.04 5.47
N ILE A 160 6.28 3.12 4.73
CA ILE A 160 7.62 3.60 4.41
C ILE A 160 8.35 4.03 5.68
N ALA A 161 7.71 4.82 6.54
CA ALA A 161 8.28 5.24 7.82
C ALA A 161 8.66 4.05 8.71
N PHE A 162 7.84 2.99 8.71
CA PHE A 162 8.17 1.74 9.40
C PHE A 162 9.45 1.09 8.83
N ILE A 163 9.58 1.00 7.50
CA ILE A 163 10.78 0.44 6.85
C ILE A 163 12.02 1.28 7.19
N GLU A 164 11.92 2.61 7.09
CA GLU A 164 13.01 3.55 7.38
C GLU A 164 13.44 3.54 8.85
N SER A 165 12.50 3.31 9.77
CA SER A 165 12.80 3.24 11.21
C SER A 165 13.73 2.09 11.58
N ASN A 166 14.03 1.20 10.63
CA ASN A 166 14.88 0.03 10.82
C ASN A 166 14.42 -0.86 11.99
N PRO A 167 13.20 -1.37 11.94
CA PRO A 167 12.63 -2.13 13.04
C PRO A 167 13.42 -3.39 13.35
N THR A 168 13.31 -3.86 14.58
CA THR A 168 13.94 -5.11 15.03
C THR A 168 13.28 -6.30 14.34
N ALA A 169 14.06 -7.16 13.73
CA ALA A 169 13.60 -8.41 13.15
C ALA A 169 13.31 -9.47 14.24
N PRO A 170 12.61 -10.57 13.91
CA PRO A 170 12.23 -11.59 14.89
C PRO A 170 13.39 -12.19 15.68
N ASP A 171 14.60 -12.21 15.13
CA ASP A 171 15.83 -12.68 15.77
C ASP A 171 16.47 -11.68 16.77
N GLY A 172 15.78 -10.57 17.06
CA GLY A 172 16.25 -9.55 18.00
C GLY A 172 17.29 -8.57 17.44
N VAL A 173 17.71 -8.70 16.18
CA VAL A 173 18.66 -7.79 15.51
C VAL A 173 17.89 -6.86 14.56
N ALA A 174 18.36 -5.63 14.40
CA ALA A 174 17.76 -4.68 13.46
C ALA A 174 17.66 -5.27 12.03
N THR A 175 16.61 -4.92 11.30
CA THR A 175 16.36 -5.43 9.94
C THR A 175 17.54 -5.16 9.01
N PHE A 176 18.03 -3.92 8.99
CA PHE A 176 19.22 -3.53 8.25
C PHE A 176 20.39 -3.42 9.23
N HIS A 177 21.31 -4.37 9.14
CA HIS A 177 22.44 -4.46 10.07
C HIS A 177 23.72 -4.94 9.36
N SER A 178 24.86 -4.45 9.80
CA SER A 178 26.17 -4.81 9.22
C SER A 178 26.48 -6.30 9.29
N SER A 179 26.03 -7.01 10.34
CA SER A 179 26.20 -8.47 10.45
C SER A 179 25.50 -9.27 9.35
N ARG A 180 24.49 -8.66 8.68
CA ARG A 180 23.77 -9.25 7.55
C ARG A 180 24.31 -8.79 6.20
N SER A 181 25.26 -7.85 6.21
CA SER A 181 25.80 -7.20 5.00
C SER A 181 24.71 -6.55 4.10
N ASN A 182 23.54 -6.25 4.66
CA ASN A 182 22.38 -5.72 3.94
C ASN A 182 22.17 -4.20 4.12
N THR A 183 23.18 -3.49 4.64
CA THR A 183 23.18 -2.03 4.76
C THR A 183 24.55 -1.47 4.39
N VAL A 184 24.55 -0.46 3.52
CA VAL A 184 25.75 0.26 3.06
C VAL A 184 25.47 1.75 2.98
N THR A 185 26.50 2.53 2.60
CA THR A 185 26.43 4.00 2.47
C THR A 185 26.88 4.48 1.09
N THR A 186 26.71 3.64 0.06
CA THR A 186 27.20 3.92 -1.30
C THR A 186 26.10 4.42 -2.21
N ALA A 187 26.37 5.44 -3.02
CA ALA A 187 25.46 5.94 -4.02
C ALA A 187 25.08 4.83 -5.04
N LEU A 188 23.90 4.96 -5.64
CA LEU A 188 23.42 4.02 -6.65
C LEU A 188 24.33 4.06 -7.89
N SER A 189 24.93 2.94 -8.19
CA SER A 189 25.79 2.72 -9.34
C SER A 189 25.66 1.26 -9.81
N GLU A 190 26.21 0.94 -10.98
CA GLU A 190 26.24 -0.42 -11.50
C GLU A 190 26.94 -1.38 -10.51
N ALA A 191 28.08 -0.97 -9.97
CA ALA A 191 28.85 -1.78 -9.03
C ALA A 191 28.14 -1.97 -7.69
N SER A 192 27.53 -0.91 -7.13
CA SER A 192 26.79 -1.00 -5.87
C SER A 192 25.53 -1.85 -6.01
N LEU A 193 24.81 -1.74 -7.12
CA LEU A 193 23.64 -2.55 -7.41
C LEU A 193 24.03 -4.03 -7.62
N ALA A 194 25.11 -4.32 -8.36
CA ALA A 194 25.62 -5.68 -8.53
C ALA A 194 26.00 -6.33 -7.18
N THR A 195 26.62 -5.56 -6.29
CA THR A 195 26.96 -6.02 -4.94
C THR A 195 25.70 -6.32 -4.12
N ALA A 196 24.69 -5.44 -4.18
CA ALA A 196 23.43 -5.65 -3.47
C ALA A 196 22.68 -6.90 -3.95
N ILE A 197 22.60 -7.11 -5.27
CA ILE A 197 22.03 -8.31 -5.89
C ILE A 197 22.75 -9.56 -5.40
N SER A 198 24.10 -9.58 -5.52
CA SER A 198 24.92 -10.70 -5.08
C SER A 198 24.76 -10.99 -3.59
N THR A 199 24.62 -9.96 -2.75
CA THR A 199 24.38 -10.13 -1.32
C THR A 199 23.05 -10.81 -1.04
N LEU A 200 21.96 -10.39 -1.71
CA LEU A 200 20.65 -11.01 -1.56
C LEU A 200 20.65 -12.46 -2.06
N GLU A 201 21.26 -12.74 -3.22
CA GLU A 201 21.32 -14.08 -3.79
C GLU A 201 22.22 -15.05 -3.00
N SER A 202 23.14 -14.52 -2.21
CA SER A 202 24.06 -15.33 -1.38
C SER A 202 23.50 -15.69 -0.01
N GLN A 203 22.28 -15.26 0.32
CA GLN A 203 21.67 -15.53 1.61
C GLN A 203 21.50 -17.03 1.88
N THR A 204 21.63 -17.39 3.15
CA THR A 204 21.47 -18.77 3.63
C THR A 204 20.37 -18.86 4.68
N ASP A 205 19.85 -20.06 4.87
CA ASP A 205 19.00 -20.37 6.01
C ASP A 205 19.85 -20.52 7.30
N ASP A 206 19.18 -20.78 8.42
CA ASP A 206 19.82 -20.91 9.72
C ASP A 206 20.72 -22.17 9.81
N ASP A 207 20.54 -23.12 8.89
CA ASP A 207 21.36 -24.33 8.74
C ASP A 207 22.54 -24.14 7.74
N GLY A 208 22.75 -22.92 7.22
CA GLY A 208 23.81 -22.58 6.27
C GLY A 208 23.53 -22.99 4.81
N ARG A 209 22.31 -23.42 4.49
CA ARG A 209 21.94 -23.74 3.11
C ARG A 209 21.54 -22.49 2.35
N ARG A 210 21.88 -22.44 1.08
CA ARG A 210 21.44 -21.33 0.22
C ARG A 210 19.92 -21.34 0.05
N ILE A 211 19.33 -20.17 0.21
CA ILE A 211 17.93 -19.93 -0.10
C ILE A 211 17.82 -19.19 -1.42
N VAL A 212 16.72 -19.37 -2.13
CA VAL A 212 16.47 -18.63 -3.37
C VAL A 212 15.84 -17.29 -3.00
N VAL A 213 16.62 -16.23 -3.14
CA VAL A 213 16.18 -14.84 -2.94
C VAL A 213 16.43 -14.12 -4.26
N ARG A 214 15.37 -13.82 -4.99
CA ARG A 214 15.47 -13.07 -6.26
C ARG A 214 15.15 -11.61 -6.02
N PRO A 215 16.13 -10.71 -6.22
CA PRO A 215 15.87 -9.27 -6.18
C PRO A 215 14.85 -8.89 -7.24
N ARG A 216 13.87 -8.08 -6.89
CA ARG A 216 12.79 -7.69 -7.81
C ARG A 216 12.53 -6.19 -7.85
N THR A 217 12.50 -5.51 -6.72
CA THR A 217 12.06 -4.12 -6.64
C THR A 217 13.17 -3.22 -6.13
N LEU A 218 13.55 -2.23 -6.92
CA LEU A 218 14.45 -1.16 -6.57
C LEU A 218 13.66 0.11 -6.27
N ALA A 219 13.54 0.47 -5.01
CA ALA A 219 12.80 1.64 -4.58
C ALA A 219 13.71 2.86 -4.46
N VAL A 220 13.25 3.98 -5.00
CA VAL A 220 13.94 5.27 -5.01
C VAL A 220 12.95 6.41 -4.81
N LYS A 221 13.41 7.54 -4.24
CA LYS A 221 12.53 8.69 -3.97
C LYS A 221 12.29 9.56 -5.20
N ASN A 222 13.31 9.89 -5.93
CA ASN A 222 13.28 10.97 -6.91
C ASN A 222 13.52 10.52 -8.36
N VAL A 223 13.19 11.40 -9.29
CA VAL A 223 13.36 11.18 -10.73
C VAL A 223 14.84 10.98 -11.11
N THR A 224 15.76 11.67 -10.43
CA THR A 224 17.18 11.56 -10.74
C THR A 224 17.70 10.13 -10.50
N LEU A 225 17.38 9.56 -9.32
CA LEU A 225 17.72 8.18 -9.02
C LEU A 225 16.97 7.20 -9.91
N GLU A 226 15.70 7.48 -10.24
CA GLU A 226 14.93 6.65 -11.18
C GLU A 226 15.59 6.60 -12.56
N LEU A 227 16.06 7.74 -13.08
CA LEU A 227 16.77 7.80 -14.36
C LEU A 227 18.09 7.02 -14.31
N ILE A 228 18.85 7.15 -13.21
CA ILE A 228 20.07 6.38 -12.99
C ILE A 228 19.75 4.88 -12.94
N ALA A 229 18.78 4.47 -12.14
CA ALA A 229 18.34 3.09 -12.00
C ALA A 229 17.89 2.49 -13.35
N ASN A 230 17.05 3.20 -14.09
CA ASN A 230 16.58 2.76 -15.40
C ASN A 230 17.74 2.65 -16.40
N ARG A 231 18.73 3.56 -16.35
CA ARG A 231 19.94 3.45 -17.17
C ARG A 231 20.73 2.19 -16.84
N ILE A 232 20.94 1.91 -15.55
CA ILE A 232 21.67 0.73 -15.11
C ILE A 232 20.95 -0.56 -15.51
N ILE A 233 19.63 -0.61 -15.39
CA ILE A 233 18.86 -1.85 -15.61
C ILE A 233 18.56 -2.09 -17.09
N ARG A 234 18.32 -1.03 -17.87
CA ARG A 234 17.79 -1.14 -19.25
C ARG A 234 18.81 -0.81 -20.34
N SER A 235 19.90 -0.10 -20.03
CA SER A 235 20.90 0.27 -21.02
C SER A 235 21.68 -0.97 -21.47
N GLN A 236 21.74 -1.21 -22.75
CA GLN A 236 22.55 -2.30 -23.32
C GLN A 236 24.05 -2.02 -23.25
N GLN A 237 24.44 -0.77 -23.05
CA GLN A 237 25.84 -0.35 -22.98
C GLN A 237 26.12 0.35 -21.66
N THR A 238 27.21 -0.02 -21.00
CA THR A 238 27.79 0.74 -19.89
C THR A 238 28.38 2.04 -20.41
N GLY A 239 27.87 3.17 -19.92
CA GLY A 239 28.50 4.46 -20.19
C GLY A 239 29.79 4.60 -19.38
N THR A 240 30.93 4.50 -20.01
CA THR A 240 32.18 5.00 -19.44
C THR A 240 32.01 6.50 -19.18
N THR A 241 32.32 6.97 -17.99
CA THR A 241 32.29 8.38 -17.60
C THR A 241 33.06 9.20 -18.64
N ILE A 242 32.36 10.06 -19.37
CA ILE A 242 32.95 11.02 -20.29
C ILE A 242 33.63 12.09 -19.42
N ASN A 243 34.82 11.83 -18.97
CA ASN A 243 35.75 12.79 -18.36
C ASN A 243 37.11 12.73 -19.00
N ASP A 244 37.14 12.57 -20.33
CA ASP A 244 38.40 12.83 -21.05
C ASP A 244 38.06 13.54 -22.37
N SER A 245 38.60 14.73 -22.50
CA SER A 245 38.35 15.70 -23.58
C SER A 245 38.93 15.26 -24.94
N ALA A 246 39.28 14.02 -25.16
CA ALA A 246 40.00 13.59 -26.32
C ALA A 246 39.55 12.29 -27.02
N SER A 247 38.49 11.61 -26.62
CA SER A 247 38.05 10.43 -27.37
C SER A 247 36.56 10.17 -27.25
N SER A 248 35.81 10.59 -28.27
CA SER A 248 34.48 10.14 -28.57
C SER A 248 34.48 8.73 -29.17
N VAL A 249 35.13 7.80 -28.53
CA VAL A 249 34.99 6.39 -28.89
C VAL A 249 33.94 5.78 -28.02
N PHE A 250 32.73 5.63 -28.59
CA PHE A 250 31.79 4.64 -28.10
C PHE A 250 32.53 3.30 -28.14
N ASP A 251 32.99 2.84 -27.00
CA ASP A 251 33.61 1.53 -26.89
C ASP A 251 32.53 0.49 -27.15
N LYS A 252 32.47 0.01 -28.40
CA LYS A 252 31.44 -0.93 -28.91
C LYS A 252 31.45 -2.30 -28.23
N GLY A 253 32.26 -2.46 -27.18
CA GLY A 253 32.54 -3.74 -26.52
C GLY A 253 31.97 -3.87 -25.09
N ASN A 254 31.51 -2.81 -24.46
CA ASN A 254 31.10 -2.88 -23.05
C ASN A 254 29.58 -3.10 -22.95
N MET A 255 29.18 -4.35 -23.03
CA MET A 255 27.77 -4.73 -22.72
C MET A 255 27.53 -4.58 -21.22
N ASN A 256 26.38 -4.02 -20.87
CA ASN A 256 25.95 -3.92 -19.48
C ASN A 256 25.61 -5.32 -18.93
N PRO A 257 26.33 -5.84 -17.93
CA PRO A 257 26.09 -7.19 -17.40
C PRO A 257 24.79 -7.27 -16.58
N LEU A 258 24.21 -6.15 -16.17
CA LEU A 258 22.98 -6.11 -15.34
C LEU A 258 21.69 -6.12 -16.16
N VAL A 259 21.78 -6.02 -17.49
CA VAL A 259 20.59 -6.09 -18.36
C VAL A 259 19.90 -7.45 -18.22
N GLY A 260 18.63 -7.43 -17.84
CA GLY A 260 17.81 -8.63 -17.72
C GLY A 260 17.95 -9.38 -16.40
N ILE A 261 18.81 -8.94 -15.47
CA ILE A 261 18.87 -9.51 -14.10
C ILE A 261 17.63 -9.08 -13.31
N LEU A 262 17.33 -7.79 -13.35
CA LEU A 262 16.09 -7.27 -12.76
C LEU A 262 15.01 -7.12 -13.84
N PRO A 263 13.73 -7.30 -13.48
CA PRO A 263 12.63 -7.10 -14.43
C PRO A 263 12.53 -5.62 -14.87
N ASN A 264 11.98 -5.37 -16.04
CA ASN A 264 11.87 -4.02 -16.59
C ASN A 264 11.02 -3.06 -15.72
N ASP A 265 10.14 -3.59 -14.90
CA ASP A 265 9.30 -2.86 -13.95
C ASP A 265 9.89 -2.81 -12.53
N ALA A 266 11.18 -3.15 -12.37
CA ALA A 266 11.82 -3.23 -11.07
C ALA A 266 11.91 -1.88 -10.35
N VAL A 267 12.10 -0.79 -11.10
CA VAL A 267 12.29 0.54 -10.50
C VAL A 267 10.94 1.10 -10.08
N VAL A 268 10.83 1.40 -8.80
CA VAL A 268 9.65 2.03 -8.19
C VAL A 268 10.08 3.37 -7.61
N ARG A 269 9.51 4.44 -8.16
CA ARG A 269 9.67 5.76 -7.60
C ARG A 269 8.51 6.07 -6.66
N ASP A 270 8.85 6.31 -5.40
CA ASP A 270 7.86 6.67 -4.39
C ASP A 270 8.34 7.94 -3.66
N PRO A 271 7.60 9.05 -3.77
CA PRO A 271 8.01 10.34 -3.21
C PRO A 271 7.98 10.39 -1.67
N TYR A 272 7.37 9.40 -1.04
CA TYR A 272 7.17 9.37 0.42
C TYR A 272 8.41 8.88 1.20
N TRP A 273 9.45 8.36 0.54
CA TRP A 273 10.75 8.12 1.19
C TRP A 273 11.32 9.41 1.75
N SER A 274 11.97 9.37 2.92
CA SER A 274 12.47 10.57 3.61
C SER A 274 13.69 11.16 2.92
N ASP A 275 14.69 10.36 2.57
CA ASP A 275 15.94 10.82 1.94
C ASP A 275 15.91 10.72 0.42
N ALA A 276 16.50 11.70 -0.24
CA ALA A 276 16.53 11.79 -1.70
C ALA A 276 17.62 10.93 -2.35
N ASN A 277 18.63 10.53 -1.59
CA ASN A 277 19.80 9.81 -2.09
C ASN A 277 19.78 8.31 -1.75
N ASP A 278 18.91 7.94 -0.80
CA ASP A 278 18.77 6.56 -0.36
C ASP A 278 18.08 5.69 -1.42
N TRP A 279 18.50 4.44 -1.45
CA TRP A 279 17.86 3.44 -2.29
C TRP A 279 17.74 2.11 -1.57
N TYR A 280 16.70 1.38 -1.91
CA TYR A 280 16.34 0.11 -1.29
C TYR A 280 16.14 -0.96 -2.36
N LEU A 281 16.60 -2.18 -2.08
CA LEU A 281 16.37 -3.33 -2.95
C LEU A 281 15.60 -4.39 -2.17
N PHE A 282 14.46 -4.80 -2.72
CA PHE A 282 13.59 -5.82 -2.13
C PHE A 282 13.58 -7.07 -3.01
N ALA A 283 13.57 -8.22 -2.36
CA ALA A 283 13.34 -9.49 -3.02
C ALA A 283 11.87 -9.63 -3.46
N ASP A 284 11.62 -10.60 -4.32
CA ASP A 284 10.24 -10.97 -4.69
C ASP A 284 9.52 -11.51 -3.45
N PRO A 285 8.39 -10.88 -3.04
CA PRO A 285 7.62 -11.34 -1.88
C PRO A 285 7.10 -12.77 -1.99
N SER A 286 7.05 -13.33 -3.21
CA SER A 286 6.68 -14.73 -3.44
C SER A 286 7.77 -15.72 -3.07
N ASP A 287 9.03 -15.32 -3.14
CA ASP A 287 10.18 -16.15 -2.76
C ASP A 287 10.44 -16.04 -1.25
N VAL A 288 10.74 -14.82 -0.80
CA VAL A 288 10.99 -14.52 0.61
C VAL A 288 10.29 -13.21 0.97
N THR A 289 9.41 -13.29 1.93
CA THR A 289 8.67 -12.11 2.39
C THR A 289 9.54 -11.29 3.35
N GLY A 290 9.98 -10.11 2.94
CA GLY A 290 10.74 -9.19 3.80
C GLY A 290 9.85 -8.51 4.83
N PHE A 291 8.81 -7.85 4.34
CA PHE A 291 7.79 -7.19 5.15
C PHE A 291 6.41 -7.78 4.87
N ALA A 292 5.57 -7.84 5.89
CA ALA A 292 4.15 -8.17 5.76
C ALA A 292 3.32 -6.95 6.14
N VAL A 293 2.35 -6.62 5.29
CA VAL A 293 1.35 -5.59 5.55
C VAL A 293 0.02 -6.29 5.77
N GLY A 294 -0.52 -6.17 6.97
CA GLY A 294 -1.79 -6.81 7.34
C GLY A 294 -2.94 -5.85 7.25
N PHE A 295 -4.06 -6.30 6.69
CA PHE A 295 -5.33 -5.57 6.70
C PHE A 295 -6.41 -6.41 7.35
N LEU A 296 -7.29 -5.79 8.13
CA LEU A 296 -8.40 -6.46 8.79
C LEU A 296 -9.36 -7.04 7.75
N ASN A 297 -9.57 -8.36 7.79
CA ASN A 297 -10.38 -9.12 6.84
C ASN A 297 -9.98 -8.91 5.36
N GLY A 298 -8.71 -8.53 5.11
CA GLY A 298 -8.20 -8.23 3.78
C GLY A 298 -8.76 -6.95 3.15
N ARG A 299 -9.40 -6.08 3.93
CA ARG A 299 -9.95 -4.83 3.44
C ARG A 299 -8.87 -3.74 3.45
N GLU A 300 -8.33 -3.43 2.30
CA GLU A 300 -7.33 -2.37 2.12
C GLU A 300 -7.97 -0.97 2.07
N GLU A 301 -9.22 -0.90 1.65
CA GLU A 301 -9.96 0.34 1.46
C GLU A 301 -10.49 0.90 2.78
N PRO A 302 -10.56 2.24 2.92
CA PRO A 302 -11.10 2.88 4.09
C PRO A 302 -12.60 2.59 4.26
N SER A 303 -13.01 2.36 5.50
CA SER A 303 -14.43 2.28 5.87
C SER A 303 -14.95 3.65 6.24
N VAL A 304 -16.04 4.07 5.61
CA VAL A 304 -16.71 5.35 5.90
C VAL A 304 -17.94 5.07 6.76
N PHE A 305 -18.14 5.89 7.78
CA PHE A 305 -19.31 5.83 8.65
C PHE A 305 -19.94 7.22 8.75
N LEU A 306 -21.25 7.26 8.72
CA LEU A 306 -22.03 8.44 9.01
C LEU A 306 -22.52 8.38 10.45
N LYS A 307 -22.39 9.47 11.19
CA LYS A 307 -22.96 9.57 12.53
C LYS A 307 -24.47 9.68 12.44
N ASN A 308 -25.20 8.83 13.16
CA ASN A 308 -26.66 8.95 13.25
C ASN A 308 -27.03 10.27 13.93
N PRO A 309 -28.02 11.01 13.41
CA PRO A 309 -28.49 12.23 14.05
C PRO A 309 -29.11 11.91 15.43
N GLU A 310 -28.72 12.66 16.43
CA GLU A 310 -29.22 12.52 17.81
C GLU A 310 -30.39 13.46 18.11
N ALA A 311 -30.60 14.45 17.23
CA ALA A 311 -31.63 15.47 17.41
C ALA A 311 -33.00 14.97 16.97
N ARG A 312 -33.98 15.03 17.92
CA ARG A 312 -35.40 14.82 17.63
C ARG A 312 -36.12 16.13 17.78
N ALA A 313 -36.89 16.51 16.78
CA ALA A 313 -37.75 17.71 16.88
C ALA A 313 -38.84 17.49 17.93
N ALA A 314 -39.04 18.46 18.80
CA ALA A 314 -40.00 18.40 19.90
C ALA A 314 -41.44 18.46 19.43
N ALA A 315 -41.75 18.97 18.24
CA ALA A 315 -43.09 19.02 17.66
C ALA A 315 -43.05 19.17 16.12
N GLY A 316 -43.63 18.23 15.41
CA GLY A 316 -44.20 18.39 14.07
C GLY A 316 -43.28 18.53 12.87
N SER A 317 -41.97 18.69 13.01
CA SER A 317 -41.05 18.90 11.89
C SER A 317 -40.16 17.71 11.52
N GLY A 318 -40.43 16.53 12.09
CA GLY A 318 -39.62 15.33 11.79
C GLY A 318 -38.27 15.28 12.48
N ASP A 319 -37.50 14.22 12.21
CA ASP A 319 -36.16 14.06 12.76
C ASP A 319 -35.19 14.99 12.01
N ASP A 320 -34.32 15.71 12.75
CA ASP A 320 -33.31 16.57 12.18
C ASP A 320 -32.05 15.71 11.85
N PRO A 321 -31.59 15.73 10.60
CA PRO A 321 -30.39 14.95 10.20
C PRO A 321 -29.08 15.52 10.74
N TYR A 322 -29.12 16.67 11.42
CA TYR A 322 -27.93 17.35 11.92
C TYR A 322 -27.69 17.04 13.40
N THR A 323 -26.43 17.18 13.83
CA THR A 323 -26.05 17.02 15.24
C THR A 323 -26.59 18.17 16.08
N TRP A 324 -27.02 17.87 17.32
CA TRP A 324 -27.59 18.87 18.24
C TRP A 324 -26.62 20.02 18.57
N GLU A 325 -25.33 19.71 18.70
CA GLU A 325 -24.36 20.69 19.19
C GLU A 325 -23.82 21.64 18.10
N LEU A 326 -23.67 21.15 16.88
CA LEU A 326 -22.96 21.87 15.82
C LEU A 326 -23.77 22.08 14.54
N ASP A 327 -25.01 21.59 14.48
CA ASP A 327 -25.84 21.65 13.28
C ASP A 327 -25.04 21.12 12.04
N SER A 328 -24.39 19.95 12.21
CA SER A 328 -23.49 19.35 11.23
C SER A 328 -23.81 17.90 10.94
N VAL A 329 -23.35 17.42 9.78
CA VAL A 329 -23.29 16.00 9.43
C VAL A 329 -21.86 15.53 9.60
N ASP A 330 -21.65 14.52 10.44
CA ASP A 330 -20.33 14.01 10.79
C ASP A 330 -20.06 12.68 10.10
N PHE A 331 -18.94 12.62 9.40
CA PHE A 331 -18.40 11.41 8.79
C PHE A 331 -17.16 10.95 9.55
N LYS A 332 -16.99 9.63 9.63
CA LYS A 332 -15.78 9.01 10.15
C LYS A 332 -15.17 8.08 9.09
N VAL A 333 -13.90 8.24 8.82
CA VAL A 333 -13.11 7.32 8.01
C VAL A 333 -12.26 6.46 8.94
N ARG A 334 -12.21 5.16 8.70
CA ARG A 334 -11.42 4.21 9.48
C ARG A 334 -10.66 3.28 8.57
N LEU A 335 -9.41 3.01 8.94
CA LEU A 335 -8.48 2.08 8.35
C LEU A 335 -7.95 1.16 9.45
N ASP A 336 -7.89 -0.14 9.19
CA ASP A 336 -7.35 -1.12 10.13
C ASP A 336 -6.21 -1.87 9.44
N PHE A 337 -4.97 -1.51 9.76
CA PHE A 337 -3.79 -2.14 9.14
C PHE A 337 -2.59 -2.16 10.10
N GLY A 338 -1.59 -2.96 9.74
CA GLY A 338 -0.32 -3.02 10.48
C GLY A 338 0.80 -3.55 9.58
N VAL A 339 2.04 -3.35 10.02
CA VAL A 339 3.24 -3.75 9.29
C VAL A 339 4.17 -4.52 10.21
N ALA A 340 4.78 -5.57 9.70
CA ALA A 340 5.78 -6.34 10.44
C ALA A 340 6.96 -6.76 9.55
N VAL A 341 8.14 -6.89 10.16
CA VAL A 341 9.30 -7.54 9.53
C VAL A 341 9.14 -9.04 9.64
N VAL A 342 9.24 -9.74 8.51
CA VAL A 342 9.15 -11.21 8.47
C VAL A 342 10.53 -11.83 8.31
N ASP A 343 11.24 -11.41 7.27
CA ASP A 343 12.57 -11.95 6.97
C ASP A 343 13.54 -10.85 6.50
N PRO A 344 14.54 -10.49 7.31
CA PRO A 344 15.49 -9.45 6.95
C PRO A 344 16.43 -9.84 5.81
N ARG A 345 16.48 -11.11 5.38
CA ARG A 345 17.28 -11.58 4.27
C ARG A 345 16.74 -11.16 2.90
N ALA A 346 15.47 -10.73 2.85
CA ALA A 346 14.80 -10.29 1.62
C ALA A 346 15.01 -8.82 1.30
N VAL A 347 15.78 -8.08 2.11
CA VAL A 347 15.85 -6.62 2.01
C VAL A 347 17.28 -6.11 2.11
N TYR A 348 17.57 -5.07 1.34
CA TYR A 348 18.87 -4.38 1.32
C TYR A 348 18.64 -2.88 1.22
N ARG A 349 19.43 -2.08 1.93
CA ARG A 349 19.39 -0.62 1.84
C ARG A 349 20.75 0.01 1.67
N SER A 350 20.77 1.17 1.04
CA SER A 350 21.91 2.08 1.05
C SER A 350 21.45 3.44 1.57
N VAL A 351 22.07 3.89 2.66
CA VAL A 351 21.86 5.21 3.26
C VAL A 351 23.03 6.08 2.86
N VAL A 352 22.76 7.00 1.92
CA VAL A 352 23.80 7.83 1.30
C VAL A 352 23.81 9.18 2.00
N ALA A 353 24.93 9.53 2.62
CA ALA A 353 25.12 10.78 3.35
C ALA A 353 25.21 12.00 2.41
#